data_3e7b45fa14fee4a490920b4906b77619
#
_entry.id   3e7b45fa14fee4a490920b4906b77619
#
_cell.length_a   1.000
_cell.length_b   1.000
_cell.length_c   1.000
_cell.angle_alpha   90.00
_cell.angle_beta   90.00
_cell.angle_gamma   90.00
#
_symmetry.space_group_name_H-M   'P 1'
#
loop_
_entity.id
_entity.type
_entity.pdbx_description
1 polymer ?
#
loop_
_entity_poly.entity_id
_entity_poly.type
_entity_poly.pdbx_seq_one_letter_code
_entity_poly.pdbx_strand_id
1 'polypeptide(L)'
;MSGLPPTTVAHPLHARPRCGDEDLGAPIPDSPHAVSVCLPKWADVIGYEEKEPRVIKRMLTGYPRFFFHPLINGVRAKLHPKAGSDVLPFASEDAASECAQLTSGQAVAADGLWAAYFPSEALPQARAYWQHAGRVLSSRAAEDWLAGRAAAAADVDLENKFRQRLAGWSGAPTEVVSLHPSGMAAIFAAFRAVTARRPGRRTVMFGFPYTDTLKILEKFGCGVEFFPRGDAVDLAQLAALVAREEIAGIFCEFPSNPLLQVPDLPAVRSAAAAAGVPVIVDDTIGTSFNVDVIAHADLVATSLTKAVSGEGDVMGGALTINPHGLFGNDYLAVQADGIYPRDLAVLERNSRDFPQRMEQVNTTALALARFLASHPAIEQVFYPGLNPSPVYEALRKPLGGYGSVLSFLARDPARNAPRIYERLRISRGISLGTTYSLICPYVQLAHYHELAWARACGIDPYLLRVAVGMEPWGDLRDRFSEALAP
;
A
#
# COMPACT_ATOMS: atom_id res chain seq x y z
N MET A 1 31.45 -10.86 20.95
CA MET A 1 30.90 -9.96 21.98
C MET A 1 29.41 -9.95 21.78
N SER A 2 28.68 -10.61 22.67
CA SER A 2 27.21 -10.75 22.65
C SER A 2 26.60 -9.42 23.13
N GLY A 3 26.28 -8.54 22.19
CA GLY A 3 25.38 -7.42 22.48
C GLY A 3 23.97 -7.97 22.66
N LEU A 4 23.38 -7.76 23.85
CA LEU A 4 21.96 -7.96 24.09
C LEU A 4 21.17 -7.20 23.00
N PRO A 5 20.12 -7.81 22.42
CA PRO A 5 19.26 -7.09 21.48
C PRO A 5 18.68 -5.86 22.20
N PRO A 6 18.54 -4.72 21.52
CA PRO A 6 17.87 -3.57 22.10
C PRO A 6 16.50 -4.02 22.58
N THR A 7 16.18 -3.76 23.84
CA THR A 7 14.85 -3.93 24.40
C THR A 7 13.92 -3.08 23.56
N THR A 8 13.17 -3.71 22.66
CA THR A 8 12.11 -3.05 21.88
C THR A 8 11.11 -2.49 22.88
N VAL A 9 11.09 -1.19 23.05
CA VAL A 9 10.09 -0.51 23.87
C VAL A 9 8.73 -0.88 23.29
N ALA A 10 7.88 -1.50 24.11
CA ALA A 10 6.56 -1.92 23.68
C ALA A 10 5.77 -0.71 23.15
N HIS A 11 5.24 -0.82 21.93
CA HIS A 11 4.44 0.27 21.35
C HIS A 11 3.19 0.51 22.22
N PRO A 12 2.78 1.76 22.48
CA PRO A 12 1.61 2.06 23.32
C PRO A 12 0.32 1.33 22.89
N LEU A 13 0.13 1.11 21.60
CA LEU A 13 -1.02 0.39 21.05
C LEU A 13 -1.03 -1.13 21.36
N HIS A 14 0.07 -1.70 21.87
CA HIS A 14 0.07 -3.07 22.36
C HIS A 14 -0.78 -3.18 23.63
N ALA A 15 -0.63 -2.23 24.56
CA ALA A 15 -1.38 -2.21 25.82
C ALA A 15 -2.79 -1.61 25.64
N ARG A 16 -2.91 -0.56 24.83
CA ARG A 16 -4.16 0.16 24.59
C ARG A 16 -4.45 0.31 23.10
N PRO A 17 -4.95 -0.73 22.43
CA PRO A 17 -5.31 -0.65 21.02
C PRO A 17 -6.47 0.34 20.81
N ARG A 18 -6.49 1.01 19.64
CA ARG A 18 -7.61 1.86 19.21
C ARG A 18 -8.75 0.98 18.69
N CYS A 19 -9.72 0.67 19.56
CA CYS A 19 -10.82 -0.24 19.23
C CYS A 19 -12.12 0.04 19.99
N GLY A 20 -12.14 1.02 20.88
CA GLY A 20 -13.34 1.42 21.63
C GLY A 20 -14.24 2.39 20.83
N ASP A 21 -15.49 2.56 21.26
CA ASP A 21 -16.45 3.48 20.65
C ASP A 21 -15.97 4.94 20.67
N GLU A 22 -15.20 5.27 21.70
CA GLU A 22 -14.56 6.58 21.85
C GLU A 22 -13.46 6.85 20.81
N ASP A 23 -12.89 5.79 20.25
CA ASP A 23 -11.81 5.90 19.27
C ASP A 23 -12.30 6.16 17.82
N LEU A 24 -13.60 6.26 17.58
CA LEU A 24 -14.12 6.53 16.24
C LEU A 24 -13.51 7.81 15.64
N GLY A 25 -12.85 7.64 14.49
CA GLY A 25 -12.17 8.73 13.78
C GLY A 25 -10.81 9.13 14.35
N ALA A 26 -10.35 8.47 15.42
CA ALA A 26 -9.06 8.75 16.02
C ALA A 26 -7.90 8.25 15.11
N PRO A 27 -6.77 8.98 15.10
CA PRO A 27 -5.59 8.57 14.33
C PRO A 27 -4.96 7.27 14.89
N ILE A 28 -4.39 6.48 14.00
CA ILE A 28 -3.59 5.30 14.31
C ILE A 28 -2.27 5.38 13.54
N PRO A 29 -1.12 5.60 14.23
CA PRO A 29 -0.94 5.81 15.68
C PRO A 29 -1.43 7.18 16.15
N ASP A 30 -1.21 7.51 17.42
CA ASP A 30 -1.48 8.84 17.98
C ASP A 30 -0.44 9.84 17.44
N SER A 31 -0.64 10.29 16.24
CA SER A 31 0.24 11.21 15.50
C SER A 31 -0.58 12.12 14.60
N PRO A 32 -0.22 13.41 14.49
CA PRO A 32 -0.85 14.32 13.53
C PRO A 32 -0.56 13.92 12.07
N HIS A 33 0.37 12.99 11.84
CA HIS A 33 0.74 12.49 10.51
C HIS A 33 0.33 11.02 10.30
N ALA A 34 -0.56 10.50 11.15
CA ALA A 34 -1.03 9.12 11.06
C ALA A 34 -1.63 8.81 9.68
N VAL A 35 -1.32 7.62 9.16
CA VAL A 35 -1.80 7.16 7.87
C VAL A 35 -2.94 6.13 7.97
N SER A 36 -3.51 5.98 9.16
CA SER A 36 -4.66 5.13 9.41
C SER A 36 -5.61 5.78 10.42
N VAL A 37 -6.84 5.31 10.47
CA VAL A 37 -7.90 5.84 11.31
C VAL A 37 -8.69 4.71 11.91
N CYS A 38 -9.19 4.89 13.13
CA CYS A 38 -10.01 3.91 13.82
C CYS A 38 -11.48 3.99 13.36
N LEU A 39 -12.01 2.85 12.93
CA LEU A 39 -13.42 2.62 12.66
C LEU A 39 -13.89 1.46 13.56
N PRO A 40 -14.32 1.70 14.81
CA PRO A 40 -14.41 0.67 15.83
C PRO A 40 -15.55 -0.34 15.60
N LYS A 41 -16.60 0.02 14.88
CA LYS A 41 -17.75 -0.85 14.61
C LYS A 41 -17.89 -1.17 13.13
N TRP A 42 -18.50 -2.30 12.81
CA TRP A 42 -18.85 -2.64 11.44
C TRP A 42 -19.76 -1.58 10.80
N ALA A 43 -20.72 -1.07 11.56
CA ALA A 43 -21.57 0.04 11.13
C ALA A 43 -20.80 1.36 10.89
N ASP A 44 -19.65 1.57 11.54
CA ASP A 44 -18.81 2.75 11.29
C ASP A 44 -18.04 2.60 9.99
N VAL A 45 -17.64 1.38 9.63
CA VAL A 45 -17.03 1.08 8.33
C VAL A 45 -18.02 1.38 7.20
N ILE A 46 -19.25 0.90 7.30
CA ILE A 46 -20.32 1.19 6.34
C ILE A 46 -20.59 2.69 6.28
N GLY A 47 -20.78 3.33 7.44
CA GLY A 47 -21.04 4.77 7.51
C GLY A 47 -19.90 5.63 6.98
N TYR A 48 -18.64 5.14 7.04
CA TYR A 48 -17.51 5.81 6.40
C TYR A 48 -17.64 5.77 4.87
N GLU A 49 -17.99 4.62 4.29
CA GLU A 49 -18.16 4.48 2.83
C GLU A 49 -19.41 5.23 2.33
N GLU A 50 -20.49 5.22 3.09
CA GLU A 50 -21.75 5.93 2.78
C GLU A 50 -21.68 7.44 3.11
N LYS A 51 -20.56 7.91 3.65
CA LYS A 51 -20.33 9.32 4.04
C LYS A 51 -21.33 9.81 5.09
N GLU A 52 -21.75 8.93 5.99
CA GLU A 52 -22.66 9.31 7.09
C GLU A 52 -22.10 10.43 7.96
N PRO A 53 -22.85 11.50 8.22
CA PRO A 53 -22.38 12.64 9.02
C PRO A 53 -21.92 12.24 10.43
N ARG A 54 -22.52 11.21 11.04
CA ARG A 54 -22.11 10.72 12.38
C ARG A 54 -20.67 10.20 12.41
N VAL A 55 -20.20 9.61 11.29
CA VAL A 55 -18.83 9.09 11.15
C VAL A 55 -17.89 10.19 10.66
N ILE A 56 -18.25 10.84 9.54
CA ILE A 56 -17.36 11.80 8.86
C ILE A 56 -17.00 12.99 9.75
N LYS A 57 -17.94 13.49 10.58
CA LYS A 57 -17.67 14.60 11.51
C LYS A 57 -16.70 14.25 12.64
N ARG A 58 -16.50 12.97 12.93
CA ARG A 58 -15.56 12.51 13.95
C ARG A 58 -14.17 12.18 13.40
N MET A 59 -14.01 12.17 12.07
CA MET A 59 -12.75 11.83 11.43
C MET A 59 -11.72 12.94 11.68
N LEU A 60 -10.73 12.65 12.53
CA LEU A 60 -9.58 13.54 12.78
C LEU A 60 -8.49 13.34 11.72
N THR A 61 -8.47 12.17 11.07
CA THR A 61 -7.57 11.81 9.99
C THR A 61 -8.21 10.71 9.14
N GLY A 62 -7.50 10.22 8.15
CA GLY A 62 -7.86 9.07 7.34
C GLY A 62 -6.64 8.62 6.55
N TYR A 63 -6.77 7.58 5.73
CA TYR A 63 -5.68 7.24 4.82
C TYR A 63 -5.49 8.41 3.84
N PRO A 64 -4.28 9.06 3.79
CA PRO A 64 -4.13 10.41 3.20
C PRO A 64 -4.52 10.55 1.73
N ARG A 65 -4.57 9.45 0.97
CA ARG A 65 -4.99 9.45 -0.42
C ARG A 65 -6.50 9.34 -0.59
N PHE A 66 -7.20 8.70 0.37
CA PHE A 66 -8.66 8.54 0.35
C PHE A 66 -9.39 9.64 1.10
N PHE A 67 -8.72 10.25 2.06
CA PHE A 67 -9.25 11.31 2.90
C PHE A 67 -8.29 12.50 2.85
N PHE A 68 -8.80 13.69 2.50
CA PHE A 68 -7.97 14.88 2.55
C PHE A 68 -7.64 15.22 4.01
N HIS A 69 -6.38 15.08 4.35
CA HIS A 69 -5.86 15.38 5.67
C HIS A 69 -6.24 16.82 6.10
N PRO A 70 -6.53 17.11 7.39
CA PRO A 70 -6.84 18.47 7.85
C PRO A 70 -5.81 19.52 7.42
N LEU A 71 -4.51 19.18 7.45
CA LEU A 71 -3.45 20.07 6.97
C LEU A 71 -3.57 20.34 5.45
N ILE A 72 -3.92 19.35 4.65
CA ILE A 72 -4.15 19.54 3.22
C ILE A 72 -5.36 20.44 2.99
N ASN A 73 -6.45 20.24 3.73
CA ASN A 73 -7.60 21.14 3.67
C ASN A 73 -7.26 22.58 4.11
N GLY A 74 -6.37 22.74 5.10
CA GLY A 74 -5.83 24.05 5.50
C GLY A 74 -5.06 24.72 4.36
N VAL A 75 -4.20 23.99 3.65
CA VAL A 75 -3.49 24.49 2.45
C VAL A 75 -4.48 24.90 1.37
N ARG A 76 -5.47 24.04 1.04
CA ARG A 76 -6.51 24.35 0.05
C ARG A 76 -7.28 25.64 0.40
N ALA A 77 -7.67 25.79 1.67
CA ALA A 77 -8.36 26.99 2.13
C ALA A 77 -7.49 28.25 1.99
N LYS A 78 -6.20 28.18 2.32
CA LYS A 78 -5.26 29.31 2.22
C LYS A 78 -4.89 29.67 0.78
N LEU A 79 -4.98 28.73 -0.15
CA LEU A 79 -4.80 28.97 -1.59
C LEU A 79 -5.98 29.75 -2.24
N HIS A 80 -7.08 29.93 -1.52
CA HIS A 80 -8.23 30.76 -1.91
C HIS A 80 -8.72 30.55 -3.36
N PRO A 81 -9.27 29.37 -3.73
CA PRO A 81 -9.82 29.19 -5.07
C PRO A 81 -10.96 30.18 -5.33
N LYS A 82 -11.05 30.68 -6.56
CA LYS A 82 -12.14 31.57 -6.97
C LYS A 82 -13.49 30.84 -6.93
N ALA A 83 -14.58 31.60 -6.85
CA ALA A 83 -15.93 31.02 -6.95
C ALA A 83 -16.07 30.18 -8.21
N GLY A 84 -16.62 28.96 -8.09
CA GLY A 84 -16.77 28.02 -9.21
C GLY A 84 -15.49 27.24 -9.56
N SER A 85 -14.39 27.42 -8.81
CA SER A 85 -13.16 26.64 -8.95
C SER A 85 -12.79 25.94 -7.64
N ASP A 86 -11.94 24.91 -7.75
CA ASP A 86 -11.34 24.20 -6.62
C ASP A 86 -9.83 24.09 -6.83
N VAL A 87 -9.10 23.62 -5.82
CA VAL A 87 -7.63 23.54 -5.86
C VAL A 87 -7.12 22.30 -5.13
N LEU A 88 -6.08 21.66 -5.68
CA LEU A 88 -5.28 20.66 -4.99
C LEU A 88 -3.80 21.04 -4.98
N PRO A 89 -3.12 20.95 -3.81
CA PRO A 89 -1.70 21.23 -3.69
C PRO A 89 -0.85 20.01 -4.01
N PHE A 90 0.30 20.23 -4.64
CA PHE A 90 1.28 19.18 -5.00
C PHE A 90 2.69 19.60 -4.60
N ALA A 91 3.58 18.63 -4.42
CA ALA A 91 5.00 18.89 -4.12
C ALA A 91 5.80 19.25 -5.38
N SER A 92 5.36 18.82 -6.57
CA SER A 92 6.07 19.02 -7.84
C SER A 92 5.19 19.71 -8.88
N GLU A 93 5.84 20.47 -9.78
CA GLU A 93 5.20 21.09 -10.94
C GLU A 93 4.56 20.07 -11.85
N ASP A 94 5.28 18.98 -12.12
CA ASP A 94 4.83 17.91 -13.02
C ASP A 94 3.52 17.28 -12.52
N ALA A 95 3.41 16.98 -11.21
CA ALA A 95 2.18 16.45 -10.64
C ALA A 95 1.00 17.43 -10.70
N ALA A 96 1.25 18.71 -10.44
CA ALA A 96 0.23 19.75 -10.55
C ALA A 96 -0.21 19.96 -12.01
N SER A 97 0.74 19.94 -12.94
CA SER A 97 0.48 20.10 -14.38
C SER A 97 -0.32 18.92 -14.96
N GLU A 98 0.00 17.69 -14.58
CA GLU A 98 -0.80 16.51 -14.97
C GLU A 98 -2.23 16.59 -14.45
N CYS A 99 -2.41 16.94 -13.17
CA CYS A 99 -3.74 17.15 -12.59
C CYS A 99 -4.51 18.25 -13.33
N ALA A 100 -3.85 19.38 -13.61
CA ALA A 100 -4.45 20.50 -14.33
C ALA A 100 -4.85 20.10 -15.77
N GLN A 101 -4.01 19.36 -16.48
CA GLN A 101 -4.35 18.85 -17.83
C GLN A 101 -5.58 17.95 -17.81
N LEU A 102 -5.62 17.00 -16.86
CA LEU A 102 -6.74 16.08 -16.71
C LEU A 102 -8.07 16.78 -16.40
N THR A 103 -8.01 17.95 -15.74
CA THR A 103 -9.17 18.68 -15.23
C THR A 103 -9.49 19.95 -16.00
N SER A 104 -8.83 20.19 -17.16
CA SER A 104 -8.91 21.43 -17.93
C SER A 104 -8.61 22.67 -17.09
N GLY A 105 -7.68 22.53 -16.13
CA GLY A 105 -7.27 23.53 -15.17
C GLY A 105 -5.92 24.18 -15.48
N GLN A 106 -5.33 24.79 -14.46
CA GLN A 106 -4.03 25.46 -14.53
C GLN A 106 -3.16 25.10 -13.33
N ALA A 107 -1.88 24.77 -13.57
CA ALA A 107 -0.87 24.64 -12.53
C ALA A 107 -0.23 26.00 -12.23
N VAL A 108 -0.07 26.34 -10.95
CA VAL A 108 0.47 27.62 -10.48
C VAL A 108 1.45 27.37 -9.33
N ALA A 109 2.61 28.02 -9.36
CA ALA A 109 3.53 28.02 -8.24
C ALA A 109 2.94 28.81 -7.05
N ALA A 110 3.08 28.28 -5.84
CA ALA A 110 2.49 28.86 -4.61
C ALA A 110 3.46 28.71 -3.42
N ASP A 111 4.39 29.66 -3.28
CA ASP A 111 5.31 29.78 -2.13
C ASP A 111 6.02 28.47 -1.72
N GLY A 112 6.64 27.80 -2.69
CA GLY A 112 7.43 26.56 -2.45
C GLY A 112 6.64 25.27 -2.59
N LEU A 113 5.38 25.33 -3.02
CA LEU A 113 4.59 24.20 -3.52
C LEU A 113 3.95 24.55 -4.87
N TRP A 114 3.30 23.59 -5.49
CA TRP A 114 2.54 23.76 -6.72
C TRP A 114 1.06 23.48 -6.47
N ALA A 115 0.18 24.23 -7.11
CA ALA A 115 -1.26 24.09 -6.99
C ALA A 115 -1.90 23.88 -8.37
N ALA A 116 -2.75 22.87 -8.50
CA ALA A 116 -3.65 22.71 -9.65
C ALA A 116 -4.99 23.34 -9.32
N TYR A 117 -5.35 24.42 -10.02
CA TYR A 117 -6.68 25.04 -9.99
C TYR A 117 -7.53 24.50 -11.14
N PHE A 118 -8.77 24.15 -10.86
CA PHE A 118 -9.68 23.55 -11.85
C PHE A 118 -11.14 23.90 -11.54
N PRO A 119 -12.06 23.77 -12.53
CA PRO A 119 -13.50 23.92 -12.31
C PRO A 119 -14.02 22.97 -11.24
N SER A 120 -14.93 23.44 -10.35
CA SER A 120 -15.41 22.63 -9.21
C SER A 120 -16.06 21.31 -9.63
N GLU A 121 -16.67 21.24 -10.82
CA GLU A 121 -17.23 20.04 -11.39
C GLU A 121 -16.18 18.96 -11.73
N ALA A 122 -14.91 19.35 -11.93
CA ALA A 122 -13.80 18.44 -12.17
C ALA A 122 -13.17 17.86 -10.89
N LEU A 123 -13.66 18.24 -9.71
CA LEU A 123 -13.16 17.73 -8.43
C LEU A 123 -13.13 16.20 -8.34
N PRO A 124 -14.14 15.44 -8.81
CA PRO A 124 -14.06 13.98 -8.82
C PRO A 124 -12.86 13.44 -9.60
N GLN A 125 -12.55 14.03 -10.75
CA GLN A 125 -11.41 13.65 -11.60
C GLN A 125 -10.07 14.03 -10.95
N ALA A 126 -9.96 15.23 -10.37
CA ALA A 126 -8.80 15.66 -9.58
C ALA A 126 -8.54 14.73 -8.39
N ARG A 127 -9.60 14.34 -7.67
CA ARG A 127 -9.51 13.38 -6.56
C ARG A 127 -9.07 12.00 -7.03
N ALA A 128 -9.54 11.52 -8.18
CA ALA A 128 -9.10 10.25 -8.75
C ALA A 128 -7.59 10.28 -9.05
N TYR A 129 -7.09 11.38 -9.63
CA TYR A 129 -5.66 11.57 -9.83
C TYR A 129 -4.90 11.60 -8.49
N TRP A 130 -5.33 12.44 -7.55
CA TRP A 130 -4.74 12.51 -6.20
C TRP A 130 -4.64 11.14 -5.53
N GLN A 131 -5.74 10.38 -5.53
CA GLN A 131 -5.84 9.10 -4.87
C GLN A 131 -4.98 8.04 -5.55
N HIS A 132 -5.19 7.83 -6.86
CA HIS A 132 -4.62 6.68 -7.55
C HIS A 132 -3.16 6.92 -7.96
N ALA A 133 -2.82 8.07 -8.54
CA ALA A 133 -1.43 8.38 -8.88
C ALA A 133 -0.54 8.53 -7.64
N GLY A 134 -1.09 8.91 -6.48
CA GLY A 134 -0.37 8.96 -5.22
C GLY A 134 0.72 10.01 -5.12
N ARG A 135 0.82 10.94 -6.08
CA ARG A 135 1.81 12.04 -6.14
C ARG A 135 1.37 13.22 -5.27
N VAL A 136 0.98 12.93 -4.04
CA VAL A 136 0.30 13.84 -3.12
C VAL A 136 1.30 14.69 -2.32
N LEU A 137 0.88 15.90 -1.91
CA LEU A 137 1.62 16.67 -0.92
C LEU A 137 1.56 15.95 0.44
N SER A 138 2.69 15.81 1.12
CA SER A 138 2.71 15.18 2.44
C SER A 138 2.14 16.07 3.53
N SER A 139 1.63 15.47 4.61
CA SER A 139 1.11 16.23 5.75
C SER A 139 2.19 17.06 6.43
N ARG A 140 3.46 16.63 6.46
CA ARG A 140 4.58 17.41 7.00
C ARG A 140 4.95 18.59 6.11
N ALA A 141 4.92 18.43 4.79
CA ALA A 141 5.11 19.54 3.86
C ALA A 141 3.97 20.57 3.98
N ALA A 142 2.74 20.12 4.10
CA ALA A 142 1.58 20.97 4.33
C ALA A 142 1.66 21.73 5.68
N GLU A 143 2.12 21.07 6.74
CA GLU A 143 2.35 21.69 8.06
C GLU A 143 3.38 22.81 7.98
N ASP A 144 4.53 22.55 7.33
CA ASP A 144 5.58 23.55 7.18
C ASP A 144 5.11 24.77 6.38
N TRP A 145 4.42 24.52 5.27
CA TRP A 145 3.88 25.60 4.44
C TRP A 145 2.82 26.45 5.19
N LEU A 146 1.91 25.82 5.92
CA LEU A 146 0.89 26.54 6.72
C LEU A 146 1.52 27.39 7.81
N ALA A 147 2.62 26.92 8.39
CA ALA A 147 3.38 27.65 9.42
C ALA A 147 4.32 28.73 8.83
N GLY A 148 4.35 28.90 7.51
CA GLY A 148 5.27 29.85 6.86
C GLY A 148 6.75 29.46 6.99
N ARG A 149 7.04 28.18 7.26
CA ARG A 149 8.42 27.68 7.30
C ARG A 149 8.91 27.45 5.88
N ALA A 150 10.18 27.79 5.63
CA ALA A 150 10.82 27.40 4.38
C ALA A 150 10.77 25.87 4.20
N ALA A 151 10.67 25.42 2.95
CA ALA A 151 10.77 24.00 2.66
C ALA A 151 12.08 23.45 3.24
N ALA A 152 12.00 22.28 3.90
CA ALA A 152 13.17 21.65 4.48
C ALA A 152 14.20 21.38 3.36
N ALA A 153 15.45 21.72 3.61
CA ALA A 153 16.53 21.47 2.66
C ALA A 153 16.70 19.96 2.42
N ALA A 154 16.98 19.59 1.17
CA ALA A 154 17.31 18.21 0.84
C ALA A 154 18.60 17.79 1.57
N ASP A 155 18.56 16.62 2.20
CA ASP A 155 19.73 15.97 2.80
C ASP A 155 20.16 14.81 1.90
N VAL A 156 21.10 15.11 1.00
CA VAL A 156 21.59 14.17 -0.02
C VAL A 156 22.28 12.96 0.64
N ASP A 157 23.00 13.18 1.74
CA ASP A 157 23.69 12.08 2.45
C ASP A 157 22.70 11.16 3.12
N LEU A 158 21.66 11.71 3.74
CA LEU A 158 20.56 10.92 4.34
C LEU A 158 19.83 10.13 3.27
N GLU A 159 19.50 10.76 2.14
CA GLU A 159 18.84 10.09 1.02
C GLU A 159 19.68 8.93 0.48
N ASN A 160 20.96 9.18 0.21
CA ASN A 160 21.89 8.14 -0.26
C ASN A 160 22.01 6.99 0.73
N LYS A 161 22.13 7.28 2.03
CA LYS A 161 22.16 6.27 3.09
C LYS A 161 20.88 5.43 3.12
N PHE A 162 19.73 6.06 2.94
CA PHE A 162 18.45 5.34 2.91
C PHE A 162 18.32 4.49 1.65
N ARG A 163 18.68 5.02 0.47
CA ARG A 163 18.71 4.26 -0.79
C ARG A 163 19.67 3.07 -0.72
N GLN A 164 20.86 3.22 -0.12
CA GLN A 164 21.81 2.12 0.10
C GLN A 164 21.20 1.01 0.97
N ARG A 165 20.44 1.39 2.00
CA ARG A 165 19.76 0.41 2.85
C ARG A 165 18.70 -0.38 2.09
N LEU A 166 17.86 0.28 1.29
CA LEU A 166 16.86 -0.37 0.44
C LEU A 166 17.51 -1.29 -0.61
N ALA A 167 18.55 -0.80 -1.25
CA ALA A 167 19.37 -1.55 -2.22
C ALA A 167 19.97 -2.82 -1.58
N GLY A 168 20.51 -2.69 -0.36
CA GLY A 168 21.07 -3.82 0.40
C GLY A 168 20.04 -4.90 0.70
N TRP A 169 18.77 -4.54 0.91
CA TRP A 169 17.71 -5.53 1.13
C TRP A 169 17.23 -6.16 -0.18
N SER A 170 17.10 -5.40 -1.24
CA SER A 170 16.66 -5.93 -2.55
C SER A 170 17.75 -6.67 -3.31
N GLY A 171 19.01 -6.49 -2.94
CA GLY A 171 20.15 -7.03 -3.68
C GLY A 171 20.46 -6.24 -4.98
N ALA A 172 19.86 -5.06 -5.17
CA ALA A 172 20.06 -4.22 -6.32
C ALA A 172 21.17 -3.16 -6.05
N PRO A 173 21.78 -2.57 -7.09
CA PRO A 173 22.64 -1.40 -6.93
C PRO A 173 21.86 -0.18 -6.40
N THR A 174 22.53 0.71 -5.66
CA THR A 174 21.87 1.88 -5.05
C THR A 174 21.30 2.85 -6.09
N GLU A 175 21.99 3.02 -7.20
CA GLU A 175 21.63 3.93 -8.29
C GLU A 175 20.33 3.55 -9.02
N VAL A 176 19.92 2.29 -8.92
CA VAL A 176 18.66 1.82 -9.55
C VAL A 176 17.44 1.95 -8.64
N VAL A 177 17.60 2.46 -7.42
CA VAL A 177 16.53 2.69 -6.46
C VAL A 177 16.09 4.15 -6.53
N SER A 178 14.86 4.43 -6.91
CA SER A 178 14.25 5.75 -6.87
C SER A 178 13.24 5.88 -5.72
N LEU A 179 13.10 7.08 -5.15
CA LEU A 179 12.22 7.38 -4.04
C LEU A 179 11.01 8.21 -4.51
N HIS A 180 9.85 7.91 -3.95
CA HIS A 180 8.56 8.49 -4.33
C HIS A 180 7.73 8.88 -3.09
N PRO A 181 6.80 9.86 -3.18
CA PRO A 181 6.04 10.35 -2.03
C PRO A 181 5.07 9.29 -1.46
N SER A 182 4.77 8.25 -2.20
CA SER A 182 3.94 7.12 -1.76
C SER A 182 4.24 5.86 -2.56
N GLY A 183 3.81 4.68 -2.07
CA GLY A 183 3.88 3.44 -2.85
C GLY A 183 3.13 3.53 -4.17
N MET A 184 1.97 4.22 -4.20
CA MET A 184 1.23 4.41 -5.45
C MET A 184 1.95 5.33 -6.43
N ALA A 185 2.71 6.33 -5.95
CA ALA A 185 3.55 7.14 -6.83
C ALA A 185 4.66 6.30 -7.48
N ALA A 186 5.20 5.31 -6.77
CA ALA A 186 6.14 4.35 -7.35
C ALA A 186 5.47 3.46 -8.42
N ILE A 187 4.26 2.94 -8.15
CA ILE A 187 3.47 2.18 -9.13
C ILE A 187 3.12 3.06 -10.35
N PHE A 188 2.72 4.31 -10.13
CA PHE A 188 2.37 5.24 -11.21
C PHE A 188 3.60 5.61 -12.04
N ALA A 189 4.78 5.77 -11.43
CA ALA A 189 6.03 5.96 -12.15
C ALA A 189 6.39 4.75 -13.02
N ALA A 190 6.22 3.52 -12.51
CA ALA A 190 6.38 2.30 -13.28
C ALA A 190 5.38 2.23 -14.45
N PHE A 191 4.11 2.58 -14.20
CA PHE A 191 3.07 2.64 -15.23
C PHE A 191 3.44 3.64 -16.35
N ARG A 192 3.89 4.85 -15.99
CA ARG A 192 4.35 5.86 -16.97
C ARG A 192 5.54 5.34 -17.79
N ALA A 193 6.50 4.69 -17.16
CA ALA A 193 7.68 4.16 -17.83
C ALA A 193 7.32 3.09 -18.87
N VAL A 194 6.42 2.15 -18.55
CA VAL A 194 6.03 1.10 -19.50
C VAL A 194 5.14 1.63 -20.62
N THR A 195 4.23 2.56 -20.33
CA THR A 195 3.33 3.14 -21.34
C THR A 195 4.06 4.12 -22.27
N ALA A 196 5.06 4.85 -21.78
CA ALA A 196 5.92 5.68 -22.61
C ALA A 196 6.79 4.84 -23.56
N ARG A 197 7.31 3.69 -23.08
CA ARG A 197 8.09 2.75 -23.89
C ARG A 197 7.25 2.05 -24.95
N ARG A 198 5.97 1.79 -24.67
CA ARG A 198 5.03 1.08 -25.54
C ARG A 198 3.70 1.85 -25.65
N PRO A 199 3.69 3.01 -26.34
CA PRO A 199 2.54 3.90 -26.40
C PRO A 199 1.36 3.23 -27.12
N GLY A 200 0.14 3.58 -26.69
CA GLY A 200 -1.10 3.10 -27.28
C GLY A 200 -1.43 1.64 -26.97
N ARG A 201 -0.64 0.96 -26.11
CA ARG A 201 -0.86 -0.44 -25.71
C ARG A 201 -1.58 -0.49 -24.37
N ARG A 202 -2.47 -1.48 -24.22
CA ARG A 202 -3.08 -1.76 -22.93
C ARG A 202 -2.12 -2.48 -22.00
N THR A 203 -2.43 -2.46 -20.71
CA THR A 203 -1.69 -3.16 -19.68
C THR A 203 -2.37 -4.46 -19.27
N VAL A 204 -1.69 -5.28 -18.50
CA VAL A 204 -2.26 -6.46 -17.83
C VAL A 204 -2.15 -6.30 -16.33
N MET A 205 -3.21 -6.65 -15.60
CA MET A 205 -3.18 -6.93 -14.16
C MET A 205 -3.33 -8.43 -13.93
N PHE A 206 -2.31 -9.06 -13.36
CA PHE A 206 -2.26 -10.49 -13.09
C PHE A 206 -2.33 -10.78 -11.60
N GLY A 207 -3.36 -11.47 -11.17
CA GLY A 207 -3.75 -11.62 -9.76
C GLY A 207 -4.62 -10.47 -9.26
N PHE A 208 -5.37 -10.70 -8.17
CA PHE A 208 -6.20 -9.66 -7.56
C PHE A 208 -5.33 -8.66 -6.80
N PRO A 209 -5.33 -7.36 -7.17
CA PRO A 209 -4.38 -6.40 -6.65
C PRO A 209 -4.98 -5.53 -5.53
N TYR A 210 -4.12 -4.69 -4.97
CA TYR A 210 -4.55 -3.48 -4.28
C TYR A 210 -5.39 -2.61 -5.25
N THR A 211 -6.53 -2.14 -4.75
CA THR A 211 -7.55 -1.46 -5.58
C THR A 211 -6.97 -0.37 -6.47
N ASP A 212 -6.14 0.52 -5.91
CA ASP A 212 -5.62 1.68 -6.66
C ASP A 212 -4.66 1.28 -7.78
N THR A 213 -3.97 0.15 -7.70
CA THR A 213 -3.12 -0.34 -8.80
C THR A 213 -3.99 -0.64 -10.04
N LEU A 214 -5.09 -1.38 -9.86
CA LEU A 214 -6.03 -1.63 -10.97
C LEU A 214 -6.62 -0.32 -11.50
N LYS A 215 -6.99 0.61 -10.60
CA LYS A 215 -7.56 1.92 -11.00
C LYS A 215 -6.57 2.79 -11.78
N ILE A 216 -5.25 2.71 -11.54
CA ILE A 216 -4.24 3.35 -12.39
C ILE A 216 -4.34 2.79 -13.82
N LEU A 217 -4.34 1.47 -13.96
CA LEU A 217 -4.33 0.80 -15.26
C LEU A 217 -5.63 1.07 -16.04
N GLU A 218 -6.77 1.14 -15.35
CA GLU A 218 -8.08 1.46 -15.94
C GLU A 218 -8.21 2.91 -16.38
N LYS A 219 -7.74 3.87 -15.56
CA LYS A 219 -8.09 5.28 -15.71
C LYS A 219 -7.06 6.11 -16.50
N PHE A 220 -5.77 5.72 -16.43
CA PHE A 220 -4.70 6.53 -17.01
C PHE A 220 -4.02 5.87 -18.22
N GLY A 221 -4.43 4.64 -18.58
CA GLY A 221 -3.91 3.88 -19.71
C GLY A 221 -4.89 3.73 -20.87
N CYS A 222 -4.46 2.93 -21.82
CA CYS A 222 -5.29 2.54 -23.00
C CYS A 222 -6.18 1.32 -22.71
N GLY A 223 -6.43 1.02 -21.44
CA GLY A 223 -7.19 -0.14 -20.95
C GLY A 223 -6.30 -1.18 -20.27
N VAL A 224 -6.96 -2.11 -19.58
CA VAL A 224 -6.33 -3.19 -18.85
C VAL A 224 -7.02 -4.51 -19.15
N GLU A 225 -6.24 -5.59 -19.33
CA GLU A 225 -6.73 -6.97 -19.24
C GLU A 225 -6.50 -7.46 -17.82
N PHE A 226 -7.55 -7.97 -17.18
CA PHE A 226 -7.53 -8.34 -15.78
C PHE A 226 -7.71 -9.85 -15.59
N PHE A 227 -6.73 -10.51 -14.98
CA PHE A 227 -6.73 -11.93 -14.64
C PHE A 227 -6.82 -12.09 -13.11
N PRO A 228 -8.03 -12.12 -12.53
CA PRO A 228 -8.22 -11.92 -11.09
C PRO A 228 -7.70 -13.04 -10.19
N ARG A 229 -7.56 -14.26 -10.71
CA ARG A 229 -7.11 -15.39 -9.89
C ARG A 229 -5.60 -15.52 -9.83
N GLY A 230 -4.89 -15.11 -10.90
CA GLY A 230 -3.43 -15.26 -10.98
C GLY A 230 -2.97 -16.73 -10.90
N ASP A 231 -3.86 -17.66 -11.22
CA ASP A 231 -3.63 -19.12 -11.18
C ASP A 231 -3.09 -19.65 -12.52
N ALA A 232 -2.94 -20.97 -12.62
CA ALA A 232 -2.44 -21.63 -13.83
C ALA A 232 -3.36 -21.42 -15.05
N VAL A 233 -4.66 -21.24 -14.84
CA VAL A 233 -5.63 -20.96 -15.93
C VAL A 233 -5.43 -19.55 -16.45
N ASP A 234 -5.35 -18.58 -15.55
CA ASP A 234 -5.06 -17.19 -15.88
C ASP A 234 -3.67 -17.05 -16.54
N LEU A 235 -2.67 -17.82 -16.09
CA LEU A 235 -1.33 -17.84 -16.68
C LEU A 235 -1.35 -18.34 -18.14
N ALA A 236 -2.11 -19.40 -18.42
CA ALA A 236 -2.25 -19.90 -19.80
C ALA A 236 -2.93 -18.86 -20.71
N GLN A 237 -3.93 -18.15 -20.20
CA GLN A 237 -4.60 -17.06 -20.93
C GLN A 237 -3.66 -15.87 -21.14
N LEU A 238 -2.88 -15.49 -20.11
CA LEU A 238 -1.84 -14.46 -20.23
C LEU A 238 -0.83 -14.81 -21.32
N ALA A 239 -0.29 -16.04 -21.32
CA ALA A 239 0.67 -16.50 -22.31
C ALA A 239 0.09 -16.44 -23.74
N ALA A 240 -1.17 -16.84 -23.92
CA ALA A 240 -1.85 -16.73 -25.21
C ALA A 240 -2.11 -15.27 -25.61
N LEU A 241 -2.39 -14.38 -24.64
CA LEU A 241 -2.59 -12.95 -24.91
C LEU A 241 -1.29 -12.31 -25.40
N VAL A 242 -0.19 -12.44 -24.68
CA VAL A 242 1.08 -11.78 -25.02
C VAL A 242 1.71 -12.33 -26.32
N ALA A 243 1.35 -13.55 -26.71
CA ALA A 243 1.78 -14.13 -27.99
C ALA A 243 1.07 -13.53 -29.23
N ARG A 244 -0.12 -12.96 -29.04
CA ARG A 244 -0.94 -12.42 -30.15
C ARG A 244 -1.10 -10.91 -30.13
N GLU A 245 -0.90 -10.28 -28.98
CA GLU A 245 -1.15 -8.85 -28.79
C GLU A 245 0.06 -8.16 -28.15
N GLU A 246 0.30 -6.94 -28.54
CA GLU A 246 1.32 -6.11 -27.93
C GLU A 246 0.76 -5.44 -26.67
N ILE A 247 1.37 -5.76 -25.53
CA ILE A 247 1.01 -5.26 -24.19
C ILE A 247 2.08 -4.27 -23.72
N ALA A 248 1.67 -3.19 -23.03
CA ALA A 248 2.58 -2.19 -22.49
C ALA A 248 3.40 -2.74 -21.33
N GLY A 249 2.78 -3.49 -20.42
CA GLY A 249 3.41 -4.09 -19.26
C GLY A 249 2.45 -4.99 -18.49
N ILE A 250 2.99 -5.92 -17.72
CA ILE A 250 2.26 -6.83 -16.83
C ILE A 250 2.55 -6.41 -15.40
N PHE A 251 1.48 -6.11 -14.63
CA PHE A 251 1.54 -5.77 -13.21
C PHE A 251 1.05 -6.95 -12.39
N CYS A 252 1.72 -7.25 -11.28
CA CYS A 252 1.29 -8.23 -10.29
C CYS A 252 1.81 -7.88 -8.90
N GLU A 253 1.21 -8.50 -7.86
CA GLU A 253 1.65 -8.39 -6.47
C GLU A 253 2.23 -9.73 -6.00
N PHE A 254 3.22 -9.69 -5.11
CA PHE A 254 3.83 -10.91 -4.58
C PHE A 254 4.04 -10.83 -3.06
N PRO A 255 3.17 -11.50 -2.26
CA PRO A 255 1.86 -12.06 -2.62
C PRO A 255 0.79 -10.99 -2.84
N SER A 256 -0.35 -11.39 -3.41
CA SER A 256 -1.49 -10.51 -3.70
C SER A 256 -2.24 -10.07 -2.44
N ASN A 257 -3.12 -9.07 -2.56
CA ASN A 257 -3.95 -8.54 -1.48
C ASN A 257 -5.45 -8.58 -1.91
N PRO A 258 -6.39 -9.19 -1.17
CA PRO A 258 -6.27 -9.63 0.22
C PRO A 258 -6.06 -11.14 0.42
N LEU A 259 -6.13 -11.96 -0.63
CA LEU A 259 -6.10 -13.42 -0.50
C LEU A 259 -4.69 -14.01 -0.38
N LEU A 260 -3.65 -13.19 -0.44
CA LEU A 260 -2.25 -13.60 -0.30
C LEU A 260 -1.86 -14.72 -1.29
N GLN A 261 -2.49 -14.72 -2.47
CA GLN A 261 -2.16 -15.65 -3.55
C GLN A 261 -0.76 -15.36 -4.08
N VAL A 262 -0.07 -16.40 -4.44
CA VAL A 262 1.31 -16.35 -4.95
C VAL A 262 1.28 -16.65 -6.44
N PRO A 263 1.43 -15.64 -7.32
CA PRO A 263 1.53 -15.88 -8.75
C PRO A 263 2.81 -16.66 -9.08
N ASP A 264 2.75 -17.48 -10.13
CA ASP A 264 3.96 -18.13 -10.69
C ASP A 264 4.80 -17.08 -11.43
N LEU A 265 5.55 -16.30 -10.65
CA LEU A 265 6.33 -15.18 -11.16
C LEU A 265 7.41 -15.58 -12.17
N PRO A 266 8.17 -16.71 -12.01
CA PRO A 266 9.04 -17.25 -13.03
C PRO A 266 8.34 -17.53 -14.36
N ALA A 267 7.14 -18.13 -14.31
CA ALA A 267 6.37 -18.43 -15.52
C ALA A 267 5.78 -17.17 -16.17
N VAL A 268 5.28 -16.20 -15.39
CA VAL A 268 4.86 -14.87 -15.88
C VAL A 268 6.03 -14.20 -16.59
N ARG A 269 7.23 -14.19 -15.96
CA ARG A 269 8.45 -13.63 -16.57
C ARG A 269 8.82 -14.31 -17.87
N SER A 270 8.73 -15.65 -17.92
CA SER A 270 9.03 -16.43 -19.13
C SER A 270 8.09 -16.07 -20.29
N ALA A 271 6.79 -16.01 -20.02
CA ALA A 271 5.78 -15.61 -21.01
C ALA A 271 6.02 -14.18 -21.52
N ALA A 272 6.29 -13.25 -20.61
CA ALA A 272 6.53 -11.84 -20.91
C ALA A 272 7.82 -11.63 -21.72
N ALA A 273 8.91 -12.34 -21.39
CA ALA A 273 10.21 -12.20 -22.03
C ALA A 273 10.17 -12.55 -23.52
N ALA A 274 9.43 -13.61 -23.89
CA ALA A 274 9.27 -14.01 -25.30
C ALA A 274 8.67 -12.91 -26.17
N ALA A 275 7.82 -12.02 -25.58
CA ALA A 275 7.18 -10.90 -26.26
C ALA A 275 7.86 -9.54 -25.97
N GLY A 276 8.95 -9.53 -25.22
CA GLY A 276 9.64 -8.30 -24.78
C GLY A 276 8.76 -7.39 -23.91
N VAL A 277 7.80 -7.96 -23.16
CA VAL A 277 6.86 -7.21 -22.30
C VAL A 277 7.46 -7.03 -20.91
N PRO A 278 7.50 -5.80 -20.36
CA PRO A 278 7.97 -5.56 -19.00
C PRO A 278 7.05 -6.19 -17.94
N VAL A 279 7.66 -6.72 -16.88
CA VAL A 279 6.97 -7.23 -15.68
C VAL A 279 7.24 -6.28 -14.51
N ILE A 280 6.18 -5.81 -13.88
CA ILE A 280 6.19 -4.92 -12.72
C ILE A 280 5.62 -5.68 -11.53
N VAL A 281 6.40 -5.77 -10.44
CA VAL A 281 6.00 -6.47 -9.22
C VAL A 281 5.87 -5.49 -8.08
N ASP A 282 4.73 -5.50 -7.38
CA ASP A 282 4.60 -4.86 -6.07
C ASP A 282 4.93 -5.90 -4.99
N ASP A 283 6.03 -5.69 -4.27
CA ASP A 283 6.51 -6.56 -3.19
C ASP A 283 6.13 -6.06 -1.78
N THR A 284 5.24 -5.08 -1.68
CA THR A 284 4.90 -4.40 -0.41
C THR A 284 4.52 -5.38 0.70
N ILE A 285 3.80 -6.46 0.41
CA ILE A 285 3.38 -7.48 1.39
C ILE A 285 4.48 -8.53 1.60
N GLY A 286 5.07 -9.03 0.52
CA GLY A 286 6.18 -9.97 0.57
C GLY A 286 7.41 -9.37 1.23
N THR A 287 7.74 -8.18 0.87
CA THR A 287 8.91 -7.39 1.23
C THR A 287 10.23 -7.97 0.72
N SER A 288 11.16 -7.11 0.38
CA SER A 288 12.51 -7.48 -0.03
C SER A 288 13.33 -8.17 1.07
N PHE A 289 12.85 -8.19 2.32
CA PHE A 289 13.42 -9.01 3.40
C PHE A 289 13.07 -10.49 3.26
N ASN A 290 11.81 -10.78 2.90
CA ASN A 290 11.30 -12.16 2.86
C ASN A 290 11.56 -12.83 1.52
N VAL A 291 11.43 -12.11 0.42
CA VAL A 291 11.43 -12.68 -0.95
C VAL A 291 12.38 -11.94 -1.88
N ASP A 292 12.91 -12.67 -2.85
CA ASP A 292 13.72 -12.14 -3.94
C ASP A 292 12.94 -12.20 -5.24
N VAL A 293 12.29 -11.08 -5.59
CA VAL A 293 11.48 -10.97 -6.82
C VAL A 293 12.20 -10.25 -7.96
N ILE A 294 13.34 -9.59 -7.66
CA ILE A 294 14.01 -8.71 -8.64
C ILE A 294 14.44 -9.46 -9.90
N ALA A 295 14.88 -10.71 -9.77
CA ALA A 295 15.31 -11.52 -10.91
C ALA A 295 14.16 -11.85 -11.91
N HIS A 296 12.92 -11.73 -11.45
CA HIS A 296 11.71 -12.05 -12.23
C HIS A 296 10.87 -10.82 -12.61
N ALA A 297 11.36 -9.63 -12.29
CA ALA A 297 10.73 -8.35 -12.58
C ALA A 297 11.65 -7.44 -13.39
N ASP A 298 11.10 -6.51 -14.12
CA ASP A 298 11.85 -5.38 -14.71
C ASP A 298 11.86 -4.19 -13.75
N LEU A 299 10.75 -4.00 -13.03
CA LEU A 299 10.56 -2.97 -12.03
C LEU A 299 9.92 -3.58 -10.77
N VAL A 300 10.44 -3.24 -9.60
CA VAL A 300 9.85 -3.64 -8.31
C VAL A 300 9.42 -2.41 -7.54
N ALA A 301 8.14 -2.29 -7.27
CA ALA A 301 7.57 -1.22 -6.46
C ALA A 301 7.35 -1.69 -5.01
N THR A 302 7.68 -0.81 -4.06
CA THR A 302 7.52 -1.09 -2.62
C THR A 302 6.89 0.11 -1.93
N SER A 303 5.83 -0.08 -1.16
CA SER A 303 5.32 0.96 -0.26
C SER A 303 6.14 1.00 1.02
N LEU A 304 6.99 2.03 1.15
CA LEU A 304 7.80 2.27 2.35
C LEU A 304 6.96 2.66 3.56
N THR A 305 5.75 3.15 3.34
CA THR A 305 4.71 3.45 4.35
C THR A 305 4.41 2.25 5.27
N LYS A 306 4.55 1.03 4.73
CA LYS A 306 4.11 -0.22 5.35
C LYS A 306 5.21 -0.81 6.24
N ALA A 307 5.59 -2.04 6.03
CA ALA A 307 6.53 -2.77 6.87
C ALA A 307 7.90 -2.07 7.02
N VAL A 308 8.37 -1.37 6.00
CA VAL A 308 9.66 -0.66 6.05
C VAL A 308 9.64 0.44 7.12
N SER A 309 8.62 1.30 7.14
CA SER A 309 8.45 2.29 8.23
C SER A 309 8.01 1.62 9.54
N GLY A 310 6.96 0.81 9.50
CA GLY A 310 6.43 0.13 10.69
C GLY A 310 5.63 1.00 11.65
N GLU A 311 5.76 2.33 11.62
CA GLU A 311 5.14 3.21 12.62
C GLU A 311 3.76 3.75 12.19
N GLY A 312 3.45 3.75 10.89
CA GLY A 312 2.16 4.21 10.39
C GLY A 312 1.95 5.72 10.47
N ASP A 313 3.04 6.50 10.51
CA ASP A 313 3.03 7.97 10.64
C ASP A 313 3.71 8.70 9.48
N VAL A 314 4.07 8.02 8.41
CA VAL A 314 4.75 8.58 7.25
C VAL A 314 4.38 7.81 5.99
N MET A 315 4.31 8.50 4.85
CA MET A 315 4.19 7.88 3.54
C MET A 315 5.51 7.92 2.79
N GLY A 316 5.72 6.90 1.95
CA GLY A 316 6.81 6.83 1.00
C GLY A 316 6.68 5.61 0.10
N GLY A 317 7.37 5.65 -1.02
CA GLY A 317 7.49 4.55 -1.96
C GLY A 317 8.90 4.44 -2.50
N ALA A 318 9.27 3.26 -2.96
CA ALA A 318 10.49 3.02 -3.72
C ALA A 318 10.14 2.28 -5.01
N LEU A 319 10.87 2.59 -6.08
CA LEU A 319 10.87 1.81 -7.30
C LEU A 319 12.30 1.38 -7.59
N THR A 320 12.51 0.08 -7.69
CA THR A 320 13.81 -0.54 -7.99
C THR A 320 13.78 -1.09 -9.40
N ILE A 321 14.73 -0.66 -10.23
CA ILE A 321 14.89 -1.15 -11.59
C ILE A 321 15.79 -2.39 -11.54
N ASN A 322 15.40 -3.45 -12.24
CA ASN A 322 16.29 -4.59 -12.47
C ASN A 322 17.36 -4.20 -13.51
N PRO A 323 18.65 -4.14 -13.17
CA PRO A 323 19.70 -3.75 -14.12
C PRO A 323 19.88 -4.73 -15.27
N HIS A 324 19.39 -5.97 -15.12
CA HIS A 324 19.39 -7.00 -16.14
C HIS A 324 18.05 -7.15 -16.88
N GLY A 325 17.08 -6.27 -16.54
CA GLY A 325 15.76 -6.25 -17.16
C GLY A 325 15.70 -5.40 -18.43
N LEU A 326 14.48 -5.19 -18.95
CA LEU A 326 14.23 -4.46 -20.20
C LEU A 326 14.53 -2.95 -20.10
N PHE A 327 14.59 -2.39 -18.89
CA PHE A 327 14.97 -1.00 -18.65
C PHE A 327 16.49 -0.83 -18.49
N GLY A 328 17.20 -1.90 -18.12
CA GLY A 328 18.66 -1.86 -17.96
C GLY A 328 19.11 -0.72 -17.03
N ASN A 329 20.03 0.09 -17.51
CA ASN A 329 20.54 1.26 -16.80
C ASN A 329 19.82 2.56 -17.19
N ASP A 330 18.69 2.51 -17.86
CA ASP A 330 17.92 3.70 -18.22
C ASP A 330 17.13 4.23 -17.00
N TYR A 331 17.84 4.78 -16.05
CA TYR A 331 17.28 5.38 -14.83
C TYR A 331 16.43 6.61 -15.11
N LEU A 332 16.63 7.26 -16.26
CA LEU A 332 15.87 8.44 -16.68
C LEU A 332 14.46 8.07 -17.18
N ALA A 333 14.24 6.80 -17.53
CA ALA A 333 12.90 6.32 -17.92
C ALA A 333 11.91 6.39 -16.75
N VAL A 334 12.39 6.43 -15.51
CA VAL A 334 11.57 6.52 -14.30
C VAL A 334 11.78 7.88 -13.64
N GLN A 335 10.83 8.80 -13.84
CA GLN A 335 10.85 10.08 -13.14
C GLN A 335 10.48 9.88 -11.67
N ALA A 336 11.41 10.22 -10.77
CA ALA A 336 11.19 10.22 -9.33
C ALA A 336 10.68 11.60 -8.86
N ASP A 337 9.59 11.60 -8.09
CA ASP A 337 9.11 12.83 -7.43
C ASP A 337 9.90 13.18 -6.16
N GLY A 338 10.70 12.23 -5.66
CA GLY A 338 11.39 12.35 -4.38
C GLY A 338 10.46 12.20 -3.16
N ILE A 339 11.04 12.28 -1.99
CA ILE A 339 10.32 12.30 -0.70
C ILE A 339 10.61 13.62 -0.01
N TYR A 340 9.58 14.24 0.60
CA TYR A 340 9.79 15.45 1.37
C TYR A 340 10.85 15.22 2.47
N PRO A 341 11.83 16.11 2.67
CA PRO A 341 13.01 15.83 3.51
C PRO A 341 12.67 15.42 4.96
N ARG A 342 11.64 16.02 5.58
CA ARG A 342 11.19 15.59 6.91
C ARG A 342 10.56 14.20 6.92
N ASP A 343 9.86 13.81 5.86
CA ASP A 343 9.34 12.45 5.72
C ASP A 343 10.47 11.45 5.47
N LEU A 344 11.46 11.82 4.67
CA LEU A 344 12.66 11.01 4.45
C LEU A 344 13.41 10.74 5.76
N ALA A 345 13.57 11.75 6.62
CA ALA A 345 14.21 11.58 7.92
C ALA A 345 13.45 10.62 8.83
N VAL A 346 12.10 10.65 8.78
CA VAL A 346 11.25 9.71 9.53
C VAL A 346 11.39 8.29 8.97
N LEU A 347 11.34 8.12 7.65
CA LEU A 347 11.49 6.81 7.00
C LEU A 347 12.86 6.19 7.26
N GLU A 348 13.93 6.99 7.15
CA GLU A 348 15.29 6.51 7.42
C GLU A 348 15.41 6.01 8.86
N ARG A 349 14.91 6.78 9.83
CA ARG A 349 14.91 6.39 11.24
C ARG A 349 14.10 5.12 11.49
N ASN A 350 12.86 5.09 11.02
CA ASN A 350 11.91 4.02 11.26
C ASN A 350 12.32 2.70 10.58
N SER A 351 13.13 2.76 9.53
CA SER A 351 13.57 1.57 8.79
C SER A 351 14.79 0.85 9.40
N ARG A 352 15.41 1.41 10.44
CA ARG A 352 16.71 0.89 10.96
C ARG A 352 16.60 -0.52 11.53
N ASP A 353 15.48 -0.85 12.12
CA ASP A 353 15.19 -2.15 12.74
C ASP A 353 14.25 -3.03 11.91
N PHE A 354 14.00 -2.66 10.65
CA PHE A 354 13.08 -3.39 9.77
C PHE A 354 13.39 -4.89 9.67
N PRO A 355 14.63 -5.36 9.51
CA PRO A 355 14.93 -6.80 9.47
C PRO A 355 14.52 -7.53 10.75
N GLN A 356 14.85 -6.98 11.92
CA GLN A 356 14.52 -7.57 13.22
C GLN A 356 13.01 -7.64 13.45
N ARG A 357 12.29 -6.58 13.06
CA ARG A 357 10.82 -6.58 13.09
C ARG A 357 10.24 -7.67 12.20
N MET A 358 10.78 -7.84 10.99
CA MET A 358 10.29 -8.86 10.06
C MET A 358 10.49 -10.28 10.59
N GLU A 359 11.62 -10.60 11.23
CA GLU A 359 11.85 -11.90 11.86
C GLU A 359 10.78 -12.20 12.92
N GLN A 360 10.49 -11.24 13.78
CA GLN A 360 9.49 -11.41 14.83
C GLN A 360 8.08 -11.56 14.26
N VAL A 361 7.66 -10.64 13.39
CA VAL A 361 6.28 -10.68 12.85
C VAL A 361 6.03 -11.89 11.97
N ASN A 362 7.03 -12.38 11.22
CA ASN A 362 6.94 -13.63 10.47
C ASN A 362 6.59 -14.82 11.37
N THR A 363 7.27 -14.91 12.51
CA THR A 363 7.06 -15.98 13.51
C THR A 363 5.66 -15.89 14.13
N THR A 364 5.27 -14.68 14.56
CA THR A 364 3.98 -14.45 15.22
C THR A 364 2.81 -14.62 14.23
N ALA A 365 2.95 -14.14 12.98
CA ALA A 365 1.92 -14.29 11.96
C ALA A 365 1.69 -15.75 11.58
N LEU A 366 2.75 -16.56 11.45
CA LEU A 366 2.62 -18.00 11.18
C LEU A 366 1.94 -18.72 12.35
N ALA A 367 2.27 -18.37 13.60
CA ALA A 367 1.61 -18.93 14.77
C ALA A 367 0.12 -18.59 14.81
N LEU A 368 -0.23 -17.33 14.52
CA LEU A 368 -1.63 -16.89 14.43
C LEU A 368 -2.37 -17.60 13.29
N ALA A 369 -1.76 -17.70 12.12
CA ALA A 369 -2.39 -18.38 10.98
C ALA A 369 -2.71 -19.85 11.29
N ARG A 370 -1.77 -20.56 11.93
CA ARG A 370 -1.99 -21.96 12.38
C ARG A 370 -3.08 -22.07 13.44
N PHE A 371 -3.09 -21.16 14.41
CA PHE A 371 -4.13 -21.10 15.45
C PHE A 371 -5.52 -20.91 14.81
N LEU A 372 -5.67 -19.93 13.91
CA LEU A 372 -6.93 -19.68 13.23
C LEU A 372 -7.36 -20.85 12.33
N ALA A 373 -6.43 -21.46 11.60
CA ALA A 373 -6.73 -22.60 10.72
C ALA A 373 -7.23 -23.84 11.49
N SER A 374 -6.85 -23.99 12.77
CA SER A 374 -7.32 -25.07 13.63
C SER A 374 -8.59 -24.73 14.43
N HIS A 375 -9.05 -23.47 14.39
CA HIS A 375 -10.15 -23.02 15.26
C HIS A 375 -11.53 -23.34 14.63
N PRO A 376 -12.49 -23.94 15.37
CA PRO A 376 -13.79 -24.39 14.83
C PRO A 376 -14.67 -23.26 14.30
N ALA A 377 -14.50 -22.00 14.77
CA ALA A 377 -15.24 -20.84 14.28
C ALA A 377 -14.74 -20.29 12.95
N ILE A 378 -13.59 -20.78 12.45
CA ILE A 378 -12.98 -20.31 11.21
C ILE A 378 -13.26 -21.30 10.09
N GLU A 379 -13.62 -20.77 8.92
CA GLU A 379 -13.86 -21.54 7.71
C GLU A 379 -12.59 -21.68 6.89
N GLN A 380 -11.91 -20.56 6.67
CA GLN A 380 -10.71 -20.52 5.84
C GLN A 380 -9.72 -19.43 6.32
N VAL A 381 -8.44 -19.73 6.20
CA VAL A 381 -7.33 -18.79 6.43
C VAL A 381 -6.48 -18.70 5.17
N PHE A 382 -6.19 -17.47 4.75
CA PHE A 382 -5.32 -17.17 3.62
C PHE A 382 -4.00 -16.64 4.16
N TYR A 383 -2.96 -17.43 4.01
CA TYR A 383 -1.60 -17.08 4.43
C TYR A 383 -0.59 -17.99 3.73
N PRO A 384 0.44 -17.44 3.06
CA PRO A 384 1.36 -18.27 2.27
C PRO A 384 2.07 -19.36 3.08
N GLY A 385 2.32 -19.12 4.37
CA GLY A 385 3.04 -20.04 5.25
C GLY A 385 2.23 -21.24 5.77
N LEU A 386 0.92 -21.33 5.49
CA LEU A 386 0.13 -22.52 5.83
C LEU A 386 0.35 -23.66 4.85
N ASN A 387 0.36 -23.34 3.57
CA ASN A 387 0.62 -24.29 2.48
C ASN A 387 1.54 -23.59 1.47
N PRO A 388 2.85 -23.49 1.75
CA PRO A 388 3.77 -22.76 0.91
C PRO A 388 3.82 -23.37 -0.50
N SER A 389 3.64 -22.51 -1.51
CA SER A 389 3.83 -22.95 -2.89
C SER A 389 5.32 -23.15 -3.20
N PRO A 390 5.68 -24.09 -4.12
CA PRO A 390 7.06 -24.23 -4.57
C PRO A 390 7.68 -22.93 -5.08
N VAL A 391 6.88 -22.08 -5.71
CA VAL A 391 7.31 -20.76 -6.20
C VAL A 391 7.68 -19.85 -5.04
N TYR A 392 6.84 -19.77 -3.98
CA TYR A 392 7.17 -18.95 -2.83
C TYR A 392 8.46 -19.40 -2.16
N GLU A 393 8.62 -20.74 -1.94
CA GLU A 393 9.82 -21.30 -1.34
C GLU A 393 11.08 -21.05 -2.18
N ALA A 394 10.98 -21.12 -3.50
CA ALA A 394 12.09 -20.84 -4.40
C ALA A 394 12.54 -19.36 -4.36
N LEU A 395 11.61 -18.44 -4.11
CA LEU A 395 11.90 -17.00 -4.03
C LEU A 395 12.12 -16.52 -2.59
N ARG A 396 11.84 -17.35 -1.59
CA ARG A 396 12.02 -16.98 -0.18
C ARG A 396 13.51 -16.91 0.17
N LYS A 397 13.92 -15.79 0.77
CA LYS A 397 15.29 -15.59 1.23
C LYS A 397 15.61 -16.47 2.46
N PRO A 398 16.88 -16.76 2.75
CA PRO A 398 17.27 -17.66 3.85
C PRO A 398 16.72 -17.24 5.23
N LEU A 399 16.66 -15.94 5.53
CA LEU A 399 16.08 -15.41 6.77
C LEU A 399 14.61 -14.96 6.59
N GLY A 400 14.08 -15.08 5.40
CA GLY A 400 12.73 -14.65 5.05
C GLY A 400 11.66 -15.58 5.62
N GLY A 401 10.50 -15.00 5.88
CA GLY A 401 9.28 -15.73 6.24
C GLY A 401 8.16 -15.46 5.23
N TYR A 402 6.93 -15.43 5.73
CA TYR A 402 5.73 -15.32 4.88
C TYR A 402 4.99 -14.00 5.05
N GLY A 403 5.60 -13.01 5.71
CA GLY A 403 5.04 -11.68 5.93
C GLY A 403 4.14 -11.57 7.15
N SER A 404 3.70 -10.34 7.41
CA SER A 404 2.88 -9.98 8.57
C SER A 404 1.37 -10.01 8.30
N VAL A 405 0.94 -10.18 7.05
CA VAL A 405 -0.47 -10.05 6.66
C VAL A 405 -1.09 -11.42 6.45
N LEU A 406 -2.25 -11.63 7.01
CA LEU A 406 -3.12 -12.77 6.74
C LEU A 406 -4.58 -12.32 6.61
N SER A 407 -5.38 -13.11 5.92
CA SER A 407 -6.82 -12.92 5.87
C SER A 407 -7.54 -14.18 6.30
N PHE A 408 -8.75 -14.05 6.83
CA PHE A 408 -9.55 -15.20 7.20
C PHE A 408 -11.03 -14.97 7.00
N LEU A 409 -11.75 -16.07 6.81
CA LEU A 409 -13.20 -16.12 6.71
C LEU A 409 -13.74 -16.93 7.90
N ALA A 410 -14.65 -16.32 8.64
CA ALA A 410 -15.34 -17.01 9.73
C ALA A 410 -16.44 -17.92 9.17
N ARG A 411 -16.81 -18.99 9.89
CA ARG A 411 -18.03 -19.74 9.57
C ARG A 411 -19.25 -18.85 9.76
N ASP A 412 -20.25 -18.98 8.90
CA ASP A 412 -21.39 -18.06 8.81
C ASP A 412 -20.91 -16.59 8.80
N PRO A 413 -20.19 -16.18 7.74
CA PRO A 413 -19.38 -14.97 7.76
C PRO A 413 -20.23 -13.70 7.92
N ALA A 414 -21.43 -13.66 7.37
CA ALA A 414 -22.32 -12.51 7.48
C ALA A 414 -22.70 -12.19 8.95
N ARG A 415 -22.84 -13.23 9.78
CA ARG A 415 -23.14 -13.10 11.20
C ARG A 415 -21.88 -12.88 12.05
N ASN A 416 -20.85 -13.67 11.78
CA ASN A 416 -19.71 -13.78 12.70
C ASN A 416 -18.59 -12.76 12.41
N ALA A 417 -18.39 -12.32 11.16
CA ALA A 417 -17.32 -11.36 10.87
C ALA A 417 -17.53 -10.01 11.58
N PRO A 418 -18.73 -9.38 11.58
CA PRO A 418 -18.98 -8.18 12.38
C PRO A 418 -18.71 -8.40 13.87
N ARG A 419 -19.23 -9.51 14.43
CA ARG A 419 -19.04 -9.84 15.84
C ARG A 419 -17.58 -10.02 16.22
N ILE A 420 -16.82 -10.77 15.45
CA ILE A 420 -15.37 -10.97 15.68
C ILE A 420 -14.62 -9.64 15.57
N TYR A 421 -14.89 -8.86 14.54
CA TYR A 421 -14.30 -7.55 14.34
C TYR A 421 -14.50 -6.64 15.54
N GLU A 422 -15.72 -6.58 16.08
CA GLU A 422 -16.07 -5.68 17.19
C GLU A 422 -15.63 -6.20 18.56
N ARG A 423 -15.36 -7.52 18.73
CA ARG A 423 -14.87 -8.11 19.99
C ARG A 423 -13.34 -8.15 20.08
N LEU A 424 -12.67 -8.17 18.92
CA LEU A 424 -11.22 -8.36 18.91
C LEU A 424 -10.50 -7.10 19.43
N ARG A 425 -9.68 -7.28 20.46
CA ARG A 425 -8.93 -6.21 21.12
C ARG A 425 -7.57 -5.95 20.47
N ILE A 426 -7.59 -5.59 19.18
CA ILE A 426 -6.47 -5.00 18.42
C ILE A 426 -6.95 -3.74 17.74
N SER A 427 -6.04 -2.89 17.26
CA SER A 427 -6.43 -1.63 16.60
C SER A 427 -7.21 -1.88 15.31
N ARG A 428 -8.29 -1.14 15.09
CA ARG A 428 -9.21 -1.30 13.95
C ARG A 428 -8.94 -0.25 12.89
N GLY A 429 -8.01 -0.57 11.99
CA GLY A 429 -7.53 0.37 10.97
C GLY A 429 -7.15 -0.32 9.66
N ILE A 430 -7.14 0.48 8.59
CA ILE A 430 -7.00 0.00 7.21
C ILE A 430 -5.56 -0.24 6.74
N SER A 431 -4.55 0.20 7.49
CA SER A 431 -3.15 0.04 7.09
C SER A 431 -2.65 -1.40 7.34
N LEU A 432 -1.38 -1.63 7.12
CA LEU A 432 -0.69 -2.91 7.36
C LEU A 432 0.80 -2.67 7.58
N GLY A 433 1.52 -3.71 8.05
CA GLY A 433 2.96 -3.69 8.22
C GLY A 433 3.44 -2.82 9.39
N THR A 434 2.57 -2.53 10.36
CA THR A 434 2.87 -1.73 11.54
C THR A 434 3.46 -2.56 12.67
N THR A 435 4.18 -1.91 13.59
CA THR A 435 4.70 -2.52 14.83
C THR A 435 3.60 -2.97 15.78
N TYR A 436 2.37 -2.58 15.57
CA TYR A 436 1.16 -2.99 16.27
C TYR A 436 0.15 -3.63 15.31
N SER A 437 -0.63 -4.57 15.84
CA SER A 437 -1.60 -5.32 15.03
C SER A 437 -2.81 -4.49 14.63
N LEU A 438 -3.24 -4.69 13.39
CA LEU A 438 -4.42 -4.04 12.81
C LEU A 438 -5.38 -5.09 12.25
N ILE A 439 -6.68 -4.82 12.33
CA ILE A 439 -7.71 -5.56 11.63
C ILE A 439 -8.61 -4.63 10.83
N CYS A 440 -9.07 -5.08 9.67
CA CYS A 440 -10.10 -4.40 8.91
C CYS A 440 -10.99 -5.40 8.14
N PRO A 441 -12.28 -5.06 7.91
CA PRO A 441 -13.15 -5.75 6.96
C PRO A 441 -12.81 -5.25 5.55
N TYR A 442 -11.76 -5.87 4.96
CA TYR A 442 -11.08 -5.34 3.78
C TYR A 442 -12.02 -5.00 2.62
N VAL A 443 -12.93 -5.92 2.29
CA VAL A 443 -13.82 -5.76 1.12
C VAL A 443 -14.84 -4.64 1.35
N GLN A 444 -15.31 -4.48 2.61
CA GLN A 444 -16.22 -3.39 2.98
C GLN A 444 -15.56 -2.00 2.92
N LEU A 445 -14.23 -1.92 2.95
CA LEU A 445 -13.48 -0.66 2.82
C LEU A 445 -12.96 -0.43 1.41
N ALA A 446 -12.47 -1.49 0.75
CA ALA A 446 -11.80 -1.34 -0.54
C ALA A 446 -12.77 -1.46 -1.72
N HIS A 447 -13.88 -2.18 -1.56
CA HIS A 447 -14.80 -2.59 -2.63
C HIS A 447 -16.28 -2.44 -2.26
N TYR A 448 -16.62 -1.55 -1.32
CA TYR A 448 -17.98 -1.37 -0.83
C TYR A 448 -19.00 -1.15 -1.96
N HIS A 449 -18.67 -0.32 -2.91
CA HIS A 449 -19.54 0.00 -4.05
C HIS A 449 -19.51 -1.04 -5.18
N GLU A 450 -18.70 -2.09 -5.06
CA GLU A 450 -18.52 -3.13 -6.09
C GLU A 450 -18.49 -4.56 -5.50
N LEU A 451 -19.26 -4.82 -4.42
CA LEU A 451 -19.27 -6.10 -3.70
C LEU A 451 -19.60 -7.30 -4.60
N ALA A 452 -20.50 -7.13 -5.58
CA ALA A 452 -20.85 -8.19 -6.54
C ALA A 452 -19.65 -8.54 -7.45
N TRP A 453 -18.90 -7.54 -7.88
CA TRP A 453 -17.67 -7.71 -8.67
C TRP A 453 -16.58 -8.41 -7.83
N ALA A 454 -16.37 -8.01 -6.58
CA ALA A 454 -15.42 -8.67 -5.69
C ALA A 454 -15.75 -10.16 -5.52
N ARG A 455 -17.04 -10.51 -5.32
CA ARG A 455 -17.49 -11.91 -5.28
C ARG A 455 -17.21 -12.66 -6.58
N ALA A 456 -17.45 -12.04 -7.73
CA ALA A 456 -17.15 -12.66 -9.03
C ALA A 456 -15.64 -12.92 -9.21
N CYS A 457 -14.79 -12.13 -8.56
CA CYS A 457 -13.34 -12.34 -8.48
C CYS A 457 -12.93 -13.35 -7.38
N GLY A 458 -13.88 -13.95 -6.66
CA GLY A 458 -13.60 -14.95 -5.61
C GLY A 458 -13.31 -14.37 -4.23
N ILE A 459 -13.62 -13.08 -3.99
CA ILE A 459 -13.36 -12.42 -2.71
C ILE A 459 -14.67 -12.26 -1.92
N ASP A 460 -14.76 -12.89 -0.75
CA ASP A 460 -15.93 -12.79 0.10
C ASP A 460 -16.06 -11.40 0.75
N PRO A 461 -17.24 -10.74 0.71
CA PRO A 461 -17.47 -9.43 1.32
C PRO A 461 -17.21 -9.34 2.82
N TYR A 462 -17.25 -10.46 3.52
CA TYR A 462 -17.01 -10.53 4.98
C TYR A 462 -15.60 -10.97 5.35
N LEU A 463 -14.68 -10.96 4.39
CA LEU A 463 -13.27 -11.28 4.62
C LEU A 463 -12.65 -10.28 5.60
N LEU A 464 -12.05 -10.81 6.68
CA LEU A 464 -11.29 -10.03 7.65
C LEU A 464 -9.79 -10.14 7.33
N ARG A 465 -9.11 -8.99 7.18
CA ARG A 465 -7.67 -8.93 6.99
C ARG A 465 -7.00 -8.46 8.28
N VAL A 466 -5.98 -9.19 8.71
CA VAL A 466 -5.14 -8.87 9.87
C VAL A 466 -3.72 -8.56 9.40
N ALA A 467 -3.17 -7.46 9.88
CA ALA A 467 -1.75 -7.19 9.86
C ALA A 467 -1.20 -7.42 11.27
N VAL A 468 -0.31 -8.38 11.43
CA VAL A 468 0.27 -8.76 12.71
C VAL A 468 1.41 -7.81 13.05
N GLY A 469 1.41 -7.28 14.26
CA GLY A 469 2.45 -6.44 14.83
C GLY A 469 3.45 -7.20 15.69
N MET A 470 4.06 -6.47 16.60
CA MET A 470 5.15 -6.94 17.47
C MET A 470 4.63 -7.40 18.86
N GLU A 471 3.31 -7.49 19.05
CA GLU A 471 2.73 -7.99 20.28
C GLU A 471 3.24 -9.41 20.57
N PRO A 472 3.45 -9.77 21.87
CA PRO A 472 3.77 -11.14 22.25
C PRO A 472 2.70 -12.12 21.75
N TRP A 473 3.13 -13.26 21.21
CA TRP A 473 2.19 -14.27 20.69
C TRP A 473 1.13 -14.68 21.71
N GLY A 474 1.50 -14.84 22.99
CA GLY A 474 0.53 -15.18 24.04
C GLY A 474 -0.62 -14.20 24.15
N ASP A 475 -0.31 -12.89 24.12
CA ASP A 475 -1.30 -11.82 24.20
C ASP A 475 -2.24 -11.82 22.98
N LEU A 476 -1.68 -11.97 21.78
CA LEU A 476 -2.49 -12.04 20.56
C LEU A 476 -3.40 -13.29 20.57
N ARG A 477 -2.85 -14.44 20.89
CA ARG A 477 -3.62 -15.70 21.00
C ARG A 477 -4.82 -15.53 21.94
N ASP A 478 -4.62 -14.95 23.12
CA ASP A 478 -5.67 -14.79 24.13
C ASP A 478 -6.75 -13.81 23.63
N ARG A 479 -6.37 -12.69 22.99
CA ARG A 479 -7.31 -11.72 22.36
C ARG A 479 -8.14 -12.38 21.25
N PHE A 480 -7.53 -13.20 20.40
CA PHE A 480 -8.25 -13.92 19.34
C PHE A 480 -9.14 -15.02 19.95
N SER A 481 -8.69 -15.76 20.98
CA SER A 481 -9.51 -16.76 21.66
C SER A 481 -10.77 -16.14 22.26
N GLU A 482 -10.66 -14.99 22.94
CA GLU A 482 -11.80 -14.25 23.47
C GLU A 482 -12.79 -13.76 22.37
N ALA A 483 -12.27 -13.25 21.28
CA ALA A 483 -13.11 -12.74 20.18
C ALA A 483 -13.83 -13.85 19.42
N LEU A 484 -13.21 -15.03 19.30
CA LEU A 484 -13.74 -16.21 18.63
C LEU A 484 -14.67 -17.05 19.51
N ALA A 485 -14.73 -16.79 20.81
CA ALA A 485 -15.66 -17.47 21.70
C ALA A 485 -17.12 -17.25 21.24
N PRO A 486 -18.01 -18.23 21.42
CA PRO A 486 -19.40 -18.19 21.01
C PRO A 486 -20.18 -16.94 21.44
#